data_de44a87ba4b42e2faa6f08727ce0d9e0
#
_entry.id   de44a87ba4b42e2faa6f08727ce0d9e0
#
_cell.length_a   1.000
_cell.length_b   1.000
_cell.length_c   1.000
_cell.angle_alpha   90.00
_cell.angle_beta   90.00
_cell.angle_gamma   90.00
#
_symmetry.space_group_name_H-M   'P 1'
#
loop_
_entity.id
_entity.type
_entity.pdbx_description
1 polymer ?
#
loop_
_entity_poly.entity_id
_entity_poly.type
_entity_poly.pdbx_seq_one_letter_code
_entity_poly.pdbx_strand_id
1 'polypeptide(L)'
;MSESAATHTTPAEGTSAAHTEAVPTQAGPLLRVDELRIKYRASSGPVDALRGASIEVGRGEVVALVGESGSGKSTLAHAVIGLLGESARYVSGGIEFAGEQVDPTDEKALRRLRGARVGLVPQDPGLSLNPVLRVGDQVAEALLVHRLADRRGARLRALDLLTEVGLDRPELRARQYPHELSGGQRQRVLIAIALACGPELIIADEPTSALDATVARQVLDRLAERIAARGTAVLLITHDLAVAAERADRLVVLERGEVVESGPAAQVLTHPQHPYTRRLLAASPALAPAGFRPPRTRAESPLLSVRALHKRFHAADVTAVDDVEFTLDRGETLALVGESGSGKSTTARIALRLTDPDSGTVTFDGHDLTSARRRRLRALRRRFQVVYQNPYSSLDPRWQVGDIIAEPLHAYGVGDRAARARRVGELLDQVALSGEFTARRPAELSGGQRQRVAIARALALRPDLLVLDEPVSALDASVQAQILDLLDGLQRELALGYLFISHDLAVVRQISDRVAVMRHGRIVETGPTATLFTDPRHDYTRELLAAIPTPGVRIDPLDGKDLTR
;
A
#
# COMPACT_ATOMS: atom_id res chain seq x y z
N MET A 1 74.84 1.65 -65.40
CA MET A 1 74.69 2.41 -64.17
C MET A 1 73.32 3.00 -64.20
N SER A 2 72.39 2.32 -63.54
CA SER A 2 71.10 2.86 -63.43
C SER A 2 70.20 1.86 -62.65
N GLU A 3 69.62 2.33 -61.64
CA GLU A 3 68.77 1.58 -60.75
C GLU A 3 67.31 1.60 -61.20
N SER A 4 66.75 0.45 -61.09
CA SER A 4 65.35 0.15 -61.35
C SER A 4 64.54 0.35 -60.05
N ALA A 5 63.52 1.17 -60.07
CA ALA A 5 62.58 1.32 -58.99
C ALA A 5 61.37 0.40 -59.21
N ALA A 6 61.17 -0.51 -58.31
CA ALA A 6 59.99 -1.36 -58.28
C ALA A 6 58.85 -0.74 -57.50
N THR A 7 57.71 -0.60 -58.11
CA THR A 7 56.45 -0.14 -57.50
C THR A 7 55.74 -1.31 -56.78
N HIS A 8 55.56 -1.18 -55.49
CA HIS A 8 54.73 -2.08 -54.68
C HIS A 8 53.26 -1.59 -54.70
N THR A 9 52.39 -2.41 -55.23
CA THR A 9 50.96 -2.26 -55.16
C THR A 9 50.44 -2.97 -53.90
N THR A 10 49.81 -2.22 -53.01
CA THR A 10 49.13 -2.70 -51.83
C THR A 10 47.70 -3.12 -52.16
N PRO A 11 47.19 -4.25 -51.69
CA PRO A 11 45.77 -4.63 -51.88
C PRO A 11 44.88 -3.89 -50.89
N ALA A 12 43.71 -3.44 -51.33
CA ALA A 12 42.68 -2.78 -50.54
C ALA A 12 42.03 -3.77 -49.56
N GLU A 13 42.01 -3.37 -48.29
CA GLU A 13 41.23 -4.02 -47.26
C GLU A 13 39.73 -3.80 -47.49
N GLY A 14 39.03 -4.91 -47.69
CA GLY A 14 37.57 -4.96 -47.74
C GLY A 14 37.00 -4.78 -46.34
N THR A 15 36.31 -3.66 -46.15
CA THR A 15 35.48 -3.39 -44.94
C THR A 15 34.29 -4.34 -44.97
N SER A 16 34.33 -5.39 -44.13
CA SER A 16 33.19 -6.24 -43.83
C SER A 16 32.21 -5.42 -42.97
N ALA A 17 31.14 -4.92 -43.58
CA ALA A 17 30.00 -4.40 -42.85
C ALA A 17 29.33 -5.59 -42.14
N ALA A 18 29.51 -5.64 -40.80
CA ALA A 18 28.73 -6.50 -39.95
C ALA A 18 27.26 -6.06 -40.05
N HIS A 19 26.47 -6.79 -40.83
CA HIS A 19 25.02 -6.74 -40.75
C HIS A 19 24.63 -7.23 -39.34
N THR A 20 24.34 -6.28 -38.47
CA THR A 20 23.54 -6.56 -37.26
C THR A 20 22.16 -6.93 -37.76
N GLU A 21 21.87 -8.23 -37.89
CA GLU A 21 20.52 -8.71 -38.12
C GLU A 21 19.66 -8.19 -36.96
N ALA A 22 18.80 -7.21 -37.27
CA ALA A 22 17.70 -6.81 -36.41
C ALA A 22 16.83 -8.05 -36.20
N VAL A 23 16.77 -8.54 -34.96
CA VAL A 23 15.83 -9.55 -34.53
C VAL A 23 14.44 -9.10 -34.99
N PRO A 24 13.69 -9.88 -35.77
CA PRO A 24 12.38 -9.45 -36.24
C PRO A 24 11.49 -9.26 -35.02
N THR A 25 11.09 -8.04 -34.76
CA THR A 25 10.08 -7.67 -33.79
C THR A 25 8.79 -8.38 -34.19
N GLN A 26 8.48 -9.50 -33.56
CA GLN A 26 7.23 -10.21 -33.81
C GLN A 26 6.07 -9.25 -33.48
N ALA A 27 5.32 -8.98 -34.51
CA ALA A 27 4.24 -8.04 -34.57
C ALA A 27 3.09 -8.45 -33.61
N GLY A 28 2.80 -7.64 -32.62
CA GLY A 28 1.59 -7.67 -31.79
C GLY A 28 1.87 -7.67 -30.30
N PRO A 29 0.98 -7.05 -29.51
CA PRO A 29 1.07 -7.09 -28.03
C PRO A 29 0.89 -8.53 -27.52
N LEU A 30 1.46 -8.80 -26.34
CA LEU A 30 1.23 -10.08 -25.63
C LEU A 30 -0.20 -10.20 -25.13
N LEU A 31 -0.72 -9.12 -24.58
CA LEU A 31 -2.12 -8.99 -24.14
C LEU A 31 -2.75 -7.80 -24.86
N ARG A 32 -3.92 -8.01 -25.43
CA ARG A 32 -4.80 -6.95 -25.94
C ARG A 32 -6.19 -7.13 -25.35
N VAL A 33 -6.74 -6.05 -24.83
CA VAL A 33 -8.13 -5.93 -24.40
C VAL A 33 -8.75 -4.83 -25.21
N ASP A 34 -9.85 -5.12 -25.94
CA ASP A 34 -10.52 -4.18 -26.84
C ASP A 34 -11.94 -3.93 -26.36
N GLU A 35 -12.29 -2.65 -26.11
CA GLU A 35 -13.63 -2.15 -25.80
C GLU A 35 -14.41 -3.02 -24.79
N LEU A 36 -13.72 -3.52 -23.76
CA LEU A 36 -14.29 -4.47 -22.79
C LEU A 36 -15.35 -3.80 -21.91
N ARG A 37 -16.57 -4.36 -21.91
CA ARG A 37 -17.71 -3.90 -21.10
C ARG A 37 -18.16 -4.99 -20.15
N ILE A 38 -18.18 -4.67 -18.86
CA ILE A 38 -18.57 -5.59 -17.79
C ILE A 38 -19.53 -4.91 -16.84
N LYS A 39 -20.62 -5.61 -16.48
CA LYS A 39 -21.60 -5.17 -15.48
C LYS A 39 -21.68 -6.17 -14.33
N TYR A 40 -21.87 -5.65 -13.13
CA TYR A 40 -22.21 -6.45 -11.96
C TYR A 40 -23.69 -6.31 -11.60
N ARG A 41 -24.31 -7.42 -11.18
CA ARG A 41 -25.64 -7.39 -10.55
C ARG A 41 -25.47 -6.98 -9.08
N ALA A 42 -26.01 -5.83 -8.71
CA ALA A 42 -26.10 -5.37 -7.32
C ALA A 42 -27.58 -5.27 -6.89
N SER A 43 -27.82 -5.23 -5.58
CA SER A 43 -29.18 -5.07 -5.01
C SER A 43 -29.86 -3.76 -5.43
N SER A 44 -29.06 -2.73 -5.71
CA SER A 44 -29.50 -1.42 -6.20
C SER A 44 -29.69 -1.33 -7.73
N GLY A 45 -29.49 -2.43 -8.46
CA GLY A 45 -29.52 -2.49 -9.92
C GLY A 45 -28.15 -2.80 -10.53
N PRO A 46 -28.07 -2.96 -11.86
CA PRO A 46 -26.82 -3.26 -12.53
C PRO A 46 -25.84 -2.09 -12.45
N VAL A 47 -24.57 -2.39 -12.14
CA VAL A 47 -23.47 -1.43 -12.04
C VAL A 47 -22.47 -1.69 -13.16
N ASP A 48 -22.19 -0.67 -13.98
CA ASP A 48 -21.15 -0.73 -15.01
C ASP A 48 -19.77 -0.65 -14.35
N ALA A 49 -19.01 -1.74 -14.37
CA ALA A 49 -17.65 -1.80 -13.84
C ALA A 49 -16.61 -1.46 -14.90
N LEU A 50 -16.84 -1.89 -16.16
CA LEU A 50 -16.05 -1.47 -17.33
C LEU A 50 -17.00 -0.98 -18.44
N ARG A 51 -16.64 0.14 -19.08
CA ARG A 51 -17.47 0.88 -20.03
C ARG A 51 -16.86 1.00 -21.43
N GLY A 52 -16.02 0.03 -21.82
CA GLY A 52 -15.27 0.04 -23.07
C GLY A 52 -13.78 0.27 -22.80
N ALA A 53 -13.23 -0.41 -21.79
CA ALA A 53 -11.82 -0.31 -21.48
C ALA A 53 -10.98 -1.05 -22.53
N SER A 54 -9.94 -0.37 -23.06
CA SER A 54 -8.98 -0.94 -23.98
C SER A 54 -7.57 -0.75 -23.45
N ILE A 55 -6.79 -1.85 -23.36
CA ILE A 55 -5.38 -1.84 -22.95
C ILE A 55 -4.57 -2.84 -23.78
N GLU A 56 -3.28 -2.55 -23.91
CA GLU A 56 -2.30 -3.48 -24.48
C GLU A 56 -1.14 -3.65 -23.52
N VAL A 57 -0.51 -4.84 -23.52
CA VAL A 57 0.74 -5.11 -22.81
C VAL A 57 1.68 -5.80 -23.80
N GLY A 58 2.83 -5.20 -24.04
CA GLY A 58 3.91 -5.76 -24.86
C GLY A 58 4.66 -6.87 -24.16
N ARG A 59 5.47 -7.66 -24.93
CA ARG A 59 6.35 -8.67 -24.34
C ARG A 59 7.48 -7.98 -23.55
N GLY A 60 7.70 -8.43 -22.31
CA GLY A 60 8.69 -7.85 -21.42
C GLY A 60 8.38 -6.43 -20.95
N GLU A 61 7.21 -5.89 -21.27
CA GLU A 61 6.77 -4.56 -20.87
C GLU A 61 6.13 -4.59 -19.48
N VAL A 62 6.39 -3.57 -18.68
CA VAL A 62 5.70 -3.30 -17.42
C VAL A 62 4.67 -2.21 -17.63
N VAL A 63 3.39 -2.55 -17.65
CA VAL A 63 2.28 -1.60 -17.75
C VAL A 63 1.64 -1.41 -16.39
N ALA A 64 1.63 -0.17 -15.87
CA ALA A 64 0.91 0.14 -14.65
C ALA A 64 -0.51 0.61 -14.95
N LEU A 65 -1.50 -0.04 -14.33
CA LEU A 65 -2.90 0.33 -14.36
C LEU A 65 -3.26 1.05 -13.06
N VAL A 66 -3.54 2.34 -13.14
CA VAL A 66 -3.78 3.22 -11.98
C VAL A 66 -5.17 3.85 -12.02
N GLY A 67 -5.65 4.31 -10.86
CA GLY A 67 -6.95 4.96 -10.69
C GLY A 67 -7.47 4.77 -9.27
N GLU A 68 -8.54 5.47 -8.91
CA GLU A 68 -9.18 5.37 -7.59
C GLU A 68 -9.80 3.99 -7.34
N SER A 69 -10.10 3.69 -6.07
CA SER A 69 -10.84 2.49 -5.69
C SER A 69 -12.21 2.45 -6.40
N GLY A 70 -12.57 1.28 -6.94
CA GLY A 70 -13.81 1.14 -7.71
C GLY A 70 -13.74 1.64 -9.16
N SER A 71 -12.59 2.09 -9.67
CA SER A 71 -12.46 2.50 -11.08
C SER A 71 -12.55 1.33 -12.08
N GLY A 72 -12.46 0.07 -11.63
CA GLY A 72 -12.56 -1.13 -12.48
C GLY A 72 -11.25 -1.89 -12.70
N LYS A 73 -10.13 -1.49 -12.08
CA LYS A 73 -8.78 -2.09 -12.26
C LYS A 73 -8.76 -3.61 -12.04
N SER A 74 -9.17 -4.07 -10.84
CA SER A 74 -9.21 -5.51 -10.52
C SER A 74 -10.25 -6.25 -11.35
N THR A 75 -11.35 -5.59 -11.76
CA THR A 75 -12.32 -6.18 -12.69
C THR A 75 -11.67 -6.47 -14.04
N LEU A 76 -10.90 -5.53 -14.58
CA LEU A 76 -10.17 -5.72 -15.83
C LEU A 76 -9.13 -6.84 -15.72
N ALA A 77 -8.34 -6.85 -14.65
CA ALA A 77 -7.35 -7.90 -14.38
C ALA A 77 -7.97 -9.30 -14.27
N HIS A 78 -9.04 -9.42 -13.50
CA HIS A 78 -9.75 -10.70 -13.34
C HIS A 78 -10.47 -11.13 -14.62
N ALA A 79 -10.92 -10.19 -15.46
CA ALA A 79 -11.52 -10.50 -16.75
C ALA A 79 -10.54 -11.19 -17.68
N VAL A 80 -9.27 -10.74 -17.72
CA VAL A 80 -8.20 -11.31 -18.56
C VAL A 80 -8.03 -12.80 -18.32
N ILE A 81 -8.18 -13.24 -17.09
CA ILE A 81 -8.00 -14.65 -16.70
C ILE A 81 -9.32 -15.36 -16.37
N GLY A 82 -10.46 -14.76 -16.69
CA GLY A 82 -11.79 -15.33 -16.47
C GLY A 82 -12.10 -15.63 -14.99
N LEU A 83 -11.61 -14.83 -14.03
CA LEU A 83 -11.85 -14.98 -12.58
C LEU A 83 -12.92 -14.01 -12.04
N LEU A 84 -13.82 -13.54 -12.89
CA LEU A 84 -14.94 -12.74 -12.43
C LEU A 84 -15.99 -13.61 -11.72
N GLY A 85 -16.54 -13.09 -10.60
CA GLY A 85 -17.58 -13.79 -9.85
C GLY A 85 -18.90 -13.92 -10.63
N GLU A 86 -19.82 -14.77 -10.17
CA GLU A 86 -21.11 -15.06 -10.81
C GLU A 86 -22.03 -13.84 -10.99
N SER A 87 -21.82 -12.78 -10.21
CA SER A 87 -22.55 -11.51 -10.35
C SER A 87 -22.10 -10.68 -11.54
N ALA A 88 -20.93 -10.98 -12.11
CA ALA A 88 -20.38 -10.29 -13.27
C ALA A 88 -20.98 -10.82 -14.57
N ARG A 89 -21.18 -9.90 -15.54
CA ARG A 89 -21.65 -10.21 -16.87
C ARG A 89 -20.78 -9.51 -17.91
N TYR A 90 -20.17 -10.27 -18.80
CA TYR A 90 -19.55 -9.76 -20.00
C TYR A 90 -20.65 -9.21 -20.93
N VAL A 91 -20.53 -7.96 -21.36
CA VAL A 91 -21.50 -7.30 -22.22
C VAL A 91 -21.01 -7.27 -23.66
N SER A 92 -19.77 -6.82 -23.87
CA SER A 92 -19.12 -6.73 -25.18
C SER A 92 -17.62 -6.54 -25.02
N GLY A 93 -16.90 -6.53 -26.14
CA GLY A 93 -15.44 -6.40 -26.20
C GLY A 93 -14.75 -7.74 -26.33
N GLY A 94 -13.43 -7.71 -26.46
CA GLY A 94 -12.60 -8.89 -26.66
C GLY A 94 -11.34 -8.88 -25.81
N ILE A 95 -10.82 -10.07 -25.54
CA ILE A 95 -9.51 -10.27 -24.90
C ILE A 95 -8.71 -11.20 -25.80
N GLU A 96 -7.51 -10.79 -26.15
CA GLU A 96 -6.56 -11.58 -26.94
C GLU A 96 -5.27 -11.74 -26.16
N PHE A 97 -4.76 -12.96 -26.06
CA PHE A 97 -3.50 -13.27 -25.41
C PHE A 97 -2.58 -14.03 -26.38
N ALA A 98 -1.43 -13.43 -26.68
CA ALA A 98 -0.43 -13.96 -27.64
C ALA A 98 -1.02 -14.31 -29.02
N GLY A 99 -1.95 -13.51 -29.53
CA GLY A 99 -2.63 -13.71 -30.81
C GLY A 99 -3.83 -14.66 -30.76
N GLU A 100 -4.18 -15.21 -29.59
CA GLU A 100 -5.31 -16.12 -29.41
C GLU A 100 -6.44 -15.41 -28.66
N GLN A 101 -7.68 -15.53 -29.17
CA GLN A 101 -8.86 -14.99 -28.47
C GLN A 101 -9.12 -15.78 -27.18
N VAL A 102 -9.34 -15.07 -26.08
CA VAL A 102 -9.69 -15.63 -24.77
C VAL A 102 -11.20 -15.57 -24.61
N ASP A 103 -11.86 -16.74 -24.69
CA ASP A 103 -13.27 -16.87 -24.36
C ASP A 103 -13.44 -17.01 -22.84
N PRO A 104 -14.09 -16.04 -22.16
CA PRO A 104 -14.29 -16.10 -20.72
C PRO A 104 -15.24 -17.21 -20.27
N THR A 105 -15.89 -17.92 -21.19
CA THR A 105 -16.77 -19.07 -20.91
C THR A 105 -16.12 -20.42 -21.13
N ASP A 106 -14.98 -20.49 -21.86
CA ASP A 106 -14.22 -21.73 -22.06
C ASP A 106 -13.28 -22.01 -20.88
N GLU A 107 -13.80 -22.66 -19.85
CA GLU A 107 -13.03 -23.02 -18.64
C GLU A 107 -11.81 -23.93 -18.98
N LYS A 108 -11.85 -24.73 -20.03
CA LYS A 108 -10.74 -25.57 -20.45
C LYS A 108 -9.58 -24.75 -21.02
N ALA A 109 -9.88 -23.73 -21.82
CA ALA A 109 -8.88 -22.78 -22.31
C ALA A 109 -8.32 -21.92 -21.18
N LEU A 110 -9.20 -21.42 -20.29
CA LEU A 110 -8.81 -20.61 -19.13
C LEU A 110 -7.88 -21.36 -18.16
N ARG A 111 -8.10 -22.67 -17.92
CA ARG A 111 -7.18 -23.48 -17.09
C ARG A 111 -5.79 -23.63 -17.70
N ARG A 112 -5.66 -23.60 -19.03
CA ARG A 112 -4.35 -23.62 -19.69
C ARG A 112 -3.65 -22.25 -19.63
N LEU A 113 -4.43 -21.18 -19.49
CA LEU A 113 -3.93 -19.82 -19.35
C LEU A 113 -3.49 -19.55 -17.90
N ARG A 114 -4.39 -19.81 -16.94
CA ARG A 114 -4.17 -19.53 -15.51
C ARG A 114 -3.00 -20.31 -14.96
N GLY A 115 -2.07 -19.64 -14.31
CA GLY A 115 -0.89 -20.20 -13.67
C GLY A 115 0.22 -20.63 -14.64
N ALA A 116 -0.10 -21.24 -15.78
CA ALA A 116 0.87 -21.70 -16.76
C ALA A 116 1.44 -20.56 -17.60
N ARG A 117 0.58 -19.72 -18.20
CA ARG A 117 0.96 -18.60 -19.08
C ARG A 117 0.75 -17.24 -18.44
N VAL A 118 -0.25 -17.12 -17.56
CA VAL A 118 -0.55 -15.88 -16.81
C VAL A 118 -0.53 -16.19 -15.32
N GLY A 119 0.44 -15.64 -14.59
CA GLY A 119 0.52 -15.67 -13.14
C GLY A 119 -0.30 -14.54 -12.52
N LEU A 120 -0.96 -14.80 -11.38
CA LEU A 120 -1.67 -13.79 -10.61
C LEU A 120 -1.04 -13.64 -9.23
N VAL A 121 -0.68 -12.41 -8.88
CA VAL A 121 -0.37 -12.01 -7.50
C VAL A 121 -1.58 -11.22 -6.99
N PRO A 122 -2.40 -11.80 -6.11
CA PRO A 122 -3.62 -11.16 -5.63
C PRO A 122 -3.35 -10.12 -4.53
N GLN A 123 -4.32 -9.24 -4.32
CA GLN A 123 -4.23 -8.10 -3.40
C GLN A 123 -4.10 -8.49 -1.92
N ASP A 124 -4.86 -9.48 -1.45
CA ASP A 124 -4.90 -9.88 -0.03
C ASP A 124 -4.19 -11.24 0.19
N PRO A 125 -2.98 -11.23 0.78
CA PRO A 125 -2.26 -12.46 1.08
C PRO A 125 -2.89 -13.30 2.19
N GLY A 126 -3.75 -12.70 3.03
CA GLY A 126 -4.44 -13.39 4.10
C GLY A 126 -5.58 -14.28 3.61
N LEU A 127 -6.29 -13.83 2.58
CA LEU A 127 -7.43 -14.54 2.00
C LEU A 127 -7.03 -15.49 0.85
N SER A 128 -5.86 -15.26 0.22
CA SER A 128 -5.48 -15.97 -1.00
C SER A 128 -4.72 -17.28 -0.75
N LEU A 129 -4.09 -17.41 0.42
CA LEU A 129 -3.44 -18.66 0.82
C LEU A 129 -4.41 -19.55 1.59
N ASN A 130 -4.41 -20.85 1.30
CA ASN A 130 -5.20 -21.83 2.04
C ASN A 130 -4.63 -22.01 3.47
N PRO A 131 -5.39 -21.62 4.53
CA PRO A 131 -4.86 -21.60 5.89
C PRO A 131 -4.56 -22.99 6.48
N VAL A 132 -5.10 -24.07 5.89
CA VAL A 132 -4.93 -25.45 6.37
C VAL A 132 -3.90 -26.25 5.58
N LEU A 133 -3.25 -25.64 4.57
CA LEU A 133 -2.16 -26.25 3.80
C LEU A 133 -0.82 -25.57 4.14
N ARG A 134 0.26 -26.34 4.11
CA ARG A 134 1.60 -25.81 4.28
C ARG A 134 2.02 -24.98 3.07
N VAL A 135 2.81 -23.96 3.34
CA VAL A 135 3.26 -22.99 2.32
C VAL A 135 3.99 -23.68 1.16
N GLY A 136 4.93 -24.57 1.45
CA GLY A 136 5.67 -25.31 0.40
C GLY A 136 4.79 -26.19 -0.47
N ASP A 137 3.74 -26.79 0.11
CA ASP A 137 2.81 -27.62 -0.64
C ASP A 137 1.97 -26.77 -1.61
N GLN A 138 1.57 -25.54 -1.21
CA GLN A 138 0.82 -24.61 -2.08
C GLN A 138 1.68 -24.11 -3.26
N VAL A 139 2.96 -23.82 -3.03
CA VAL A 139 3.88 -23.47 -4.13
C VAL A 139 4.10 -24.67 -5.07
N ALA A 140 4.28 -25.88 -4.52
CA ALA A 140 4.46 -27.10 -5.31
C ALA A 140 3.20 -27.47 -6.11
N GLU A 141 2.01 -27.18 -5.59
CA GLU A 141 0.72 -27.47 -6.24
C GLU A 141 0.61 -26.83 -7.63
N ALA A 142 1.09 -25.59 -7.81
CA ALA A 142 1.10 -24.93 -9.11
C ALA A 142 1.84 -25.74 -10.17
N LEU A 143 2.98 -26.32 -9.82
CA LEU A 143 3.77 -27.18 -10.73
C LEU A 143 3.10 -28.53 -11.02
N LEU A 144 2.46 -29.11 -10.00
CA LEU A 144 1.78 -30.41 -10.10
C LEU A 144 0.52 -30.34 -10.96
N VAL A 145 -0.30 -29.28 -10.78
CA VAL A 145 -1.55 -29.07 -11.54
C VAL A 145 -1.25 -28.94 -13.03
N HIS A 146 -0.16 -28.24 -13.39
CA HIS A 146 0.27 -28.05 -14.77
C HIS A 146 1.20 -29.16 -15.28
N ARG A 147 1.46 -30.22 -14.47
CA ARG A 147 2.31 -31.37 -14.84
C ARG A 147 3.73 -30.99 -15.26
N LEU A 148 4.28 -29.92 -14.69
CA LEU A 148 5.64 -29.44 -14.98
C LEU A 148 6.72 -30.20 -14.19
N ALA A 149 6.33 -30.88 -13.12
CA ALA A 149 7.22 -31.71 -12.31
C ALA A 149 6.45 -32.86 -11.65
N ASP A 150 7.18 -33.92 -11.25
CA ASP A 150 6.67 -34.94 -10.34
C ASP A 150 6.62 -34.39 -8.89
N ARG A 151 6.05 -35.15 -7.95
CA ARG A 151 5.91 -34.70 -6.55
C ARG A 151 7.23 -34.34 -5.88
N ARG A 152 8.32 -35.05 -6.21
CA ARG A 152 9.64 -34.77 -5.63
C ARG A 152 10.25 -33.52 -6.23
N GLY A 153 10.23 -33.42 -7.56
CA GLY A 153 10.72 -32.24 -8.29
C GLY A 153 9.95 -30.97 -7.95
N ALA A 154 8.62 -31.04 -7.82
CA ALA A 154 7.79 -29.90 -7.42
C ALA A 154 8.16 -29.36 -6.02
N ARG A 155 8.43 -30.26 -5.05
CA ARG A 155 8.87 -29.83 -3.71
C ARG A 155 10.26 -29.17 -3.72
N LEU A 156 11.21 -29.71 -4.46
CA LEU A 156 12.54 -29.11 -4.60
C LEU A 156 12.43 -27.74 -5.27
N ARG A 157 11.69 -27.66 -6.38
CA ARG A 157 11.48 -26.40 -7.10
C ARG A 157 10.73 -25.36 -6.24
N ALA A 158 9.81 -25.78 -5.37
CA ALA A 158 9.14 -24.89 -4.42
C ALA A 158 10.14 -24.25 -3.43
N LEU A 159 11.13 -25.00 -2.94
CA LEU A 159 12.19 -24.44 -2.07
C LEU A 159 13.05 -23.43 -2.82
N ASP A 160 13.43 -23.74 -4.08
CA ASP A 160 14.18 -22.79 -4.92
C ASP A 160 13.38 -21.49 -5.12
N LEU A 161 12.08 -21.59 -5.44
CA LEU A 161 11.21 -20.44 -5.63
C LEU A 161 11.07 -19.59 -4.36
N LEU A 162 10.91 -20.24 -3.21
CA LEU A 162 10.86 -19.53 -1.92
C LEU A 162 12.20 -18.80 -1.61
N THR A 163 13.32 -19.40 -2.00
CA THR A 163 14.64 -18.76 -1.93
C THR A 163 14.74 -17.59 -2.91
N GLU A 164 14.29 -17.79 -4.14
CA GLU A 164 14.29 -16.78 -5.21
C GLU A 164 13.52 -15.50 -4.83
N VAL A 165 12.39 -15.64 -4.14
CA VAL A 165 11.61 -14.49 -3.64
C VAL A 165 12.15 -13.92 -2.32
N GLY A 166 13.30 -14.41 -1.85
CA GLY A 166 14.00 -13.89 -0.67
C GLY A 166 13.36 -14.24 0.67
N LEU A 167 12.69 -15.40 0.79
CA LEU A 167 12.30 -15.90 2.11
C LEU A 167 13.53 -16.42 2.86
N ASP A 168 13.66 -15.97 4.11
CA ASP A 168 14.64 -16.51 5.04
C ASP A 168 14.29 -17.95 5.44
N ARG A 169 15.30 -18.82 5.56
CA ARG A 169 15.13 -20.23 5.97
C ARG A 169 14.02 -20.95 5.22
N PRO A 170 14.10 -21.05 3.86
CA PRO A 170 12.99 -21.54 3.03
C PRO A 170 12.52 -22.96 3.40
N GLU A 171 13.40 -23.85 3.87
CA GLU A 171 13.04 -25.20 4.32
C GLU A 171 12.14 -25.16 5.58
N LEU A 172 12.38 -24.22 6.49
CA LEU A 172 11.54 -24.01 7.68
C LEU A 172 10.20 -23.42 7.26
N ARG A 173 10.23 -22.35 6.43
CA ARG A 173 9.03 -21.65 5.98
C ARG A 173 8.11 -22.52 5.16
N ALA A 174 8.66 -23.36 4.29
CA ALA A 174 7.88 -24.32 3.48
C ALA A 174 7.01 -25.27 4.34
N ARG A 175 7.44 -25.58 5.57
CA ARG A 175 6.71 -26.45 6.50
C ARG A 175 5.66 -25.72 7.35
N GLN A 176 5.69 -24.39 7.36
CA GLN A 176 4.76 -23.56 8.11
C GLN A 176 3.43 -23.39 7.40
N TYR A 177 2.41 -23.02 8.18
CA TYR A 177 1.10 -22.62 7.66
C TYR A 177 1.06 -21.09 7.45
N PRO A 178 0.16 -20.58 6.60
CA PRO A 178 0.08 -19.14 6.32
C PRO A 178 -0.05 -18.26 7.57
N HIS A 179 -0.79 -18.70 8.59
CA HIS A 179 -0.99 -17.92 9.82
C HIS A 179 0.28 -17.79 10.68
N GLU A 180 1.30 -18.61 10.47
CA GLU A 180 2.60 -18.53 11.14
C GLU A 180 3.58 -17.56 10.46
N LEU A 181 3.20 -16.99 9.29
CA LEU A 181 4.01 -16.07 8.50
C LEU A 181 3.56 -14.64 8.69
N SER A 182 4.51 -13.68 8.59
CA SER A 182 4.18 -12.25 8.49
C SER A 182 3.47 -11.92 7.17
N GLY A 183 2.84 -10.74 7.08
CA GLY A 183 2.19 -10.27 5.85
C GLY A 183 3.14 -10.28 4.64
N GLY A 184 4.35 -9.73 4.81
CA GLY A 184 5.38 -9.72 3.76
C GLY A 184 5.88 -11.10 3.37
N GLN A 185 5.97 -12.03 4.31
CA GLN A 185 6.34 -13.41 3.99
C GLN A 185 5.23 -14.13 3.21
N ARG A 186 3.96 -13.92 3.55
CA ARG A 186 2.81 -14.44 2.78
C ARG A 186 2.80 -13.88 1.35
N GLN A 187 3.06 -12.58 1.19
CA GLN A 187 3.11 -11.95 -0.13
C GLN A 187 4.22 -12.55 -1.00
N ARG A 188 5.41 -12.76 -0.45
CA ARG A 188 6.51 -13.45 -1.16
C ARG A 188 6.13 -14.87 -1.58
N VAL A 189 5.37 -15.59 -0.76
CA VAL A 189 4.82 -16.92 -1.13
C VAL A 189 3.88 -16.82 -2.32
N LEU A 190 2.97 -15.85 -2.36
CA LEU A 190 2.07 -15.63 -3.50
C LEU A 190 2.84 -15.29 -4.78
N ILE A 191 3.89 -14.49 -4.68
CA ILE A 191 4.79 -14.21 -5.81
C ILE A 191 5.50 -15.49 -6.26
N ALA A 192 5.97 -16.33 -5.33
CA ALA A 192 6.56 -17.64 -5.67
C ALA A 192 5.57 -18.54 -6.42
N ILE A 193 4.30 -18.57 -6.00
CA ILE A 193 3.22 -19.30 -6.68
C ILE A 193 2.99 -18.74 -8.09
N ALA A 194 2.89 -17.41 -8.23
CA ALA A 194 2.67 -16.76 -9.52
C ALA A 194 3.82 -17.01 -10.52
N LEU A 195 5.05 -17.11 -10.02
CA LEU A 195 6.26 -17.37 -10.83
C LEU A 195 6.52 -18.86 -11.10
N ALA A 196 5.84 -19.77 -10.41
CA ALA A 196 6.19 -21.20 -10.37
C ALA A 196 6.30 -21.84 -11.76
N CYS A 197 5.35 -21.55 -12.63
CA CYS A 197 5.29 -22.14 -13.97
C CYS A 197 6.06 -21.35 -15.04
N GLY A 198 6.73 -20.26 -14.69
CA GLY A 198 7.44 -19.39 -15.64
C GLY A 198 6.52 -18.68 -16.63
N PRO A 199 5.52 -17.93 -16.16
CA PRO A 199 4.49 -17.33 -17.00
C PRO A 199 5.05 -16.28 -17.95
N GLU A 200 4.34 -16.03 -19.08
CA GLU A 200 4.64 -14.96 -20.04
C GLU A 200 4.17 -13.60 -19.53
N LEU A 201 3.07 -13.57 -18.73
CA LEU A 201 2.50 -12.38 -18.12
C LEU A 201 2.29 -12.59 -16.62
N ILE A 202 2.61 -11.60 -15.82
CA ILE A 202 2.21 -11.53 -14.41
C ILE A 202 1.19 -10.39 -14.26
N ILE A 203 0.03 -10.70 -13.71
CA ILE A 203 -0.92 -9.71 -13.22
C ILE A 203 -0.66 -9.55 -11.72
N ALA A 204 -0.20 -8.38 -11.31
CA ALA A 204 0.08 -8.06 -9.92
C ALA A 204 -0.94 -7.04 -9.42
N ASP A 205 -1.95 -7.50 -8.66
CA ASP A 205 -3.02 -6.66 -8.14
C ASP A 205 -2.63 -6.15 -6.75
N GLU A 206 -2.18 -4.90 -6.68
CA GLU A 206 -1.69 -4.23 -5.46
C GLU A 206 -0.69 -5.08 -4.65
N PRO A 207 0.40 -5.56 -5.25
CA PRO A 207 1.27 -6.58 -4.66
C PRO A 207 1.99 -6.12 -3.38
N THR A 208 1.91 -4.84 -3.03
CA THR A 208 2.60 -4.23 -1.89
C THR A 208 1.69 -3.53 -0.89
N SER A 209 0.38 -3.50 -1.10
CA SER A 209 -0.59 -2.73 -0.29
C SER A 209 -0.62 -3.11 1.20
N ALA A 210 -0.24 -4.35 1.55
CA ALA A 210 -0.21 -4.86 2.92
C ALA A 210 1.22 -4.89 3.52
N LEU A 211 2.19 -4.23 2.88
CA LEU A 211 3.60 -4.27 3.25
C LEU A 211 4.09 -2.91 3.73
N ASP A 212 5.06 -2.91 4.64
CA ASP A 212 5.83 -1.70 4.91
C ASP A 212 6.78 -1.36 3.74
N ALA A 213 7.21 -0.10 3.66
CA ALA A 213 7.96 0.44 2.52
C ALA A 213 9.22 -0.37 2.19
N THR A 214 9.98 -0.79 3.20
CA THR A 214 11.23 -1.54 3.02
C THR A 214 10.98 -2.92 2.42
N VAL A 215 9.99 -3.65 2.95
CA VAL A 215 9.60 -4.97 2.42
C VAL A 215 8.98 -4.84 1.05
N ALA A 216 8.13 -3.81 0.82
CA ALA A 216 7.52 -3.52 -0.46
C ALA A 216 8.57 -3.33 -1.55
N ARG A 217 9.59 -2.50 -1.28
CA ARG A 217 10.71 -2.28 -2.19
C ARG A 217 11.46 -3.57 -2.51
N GLN A 218 11.84 -4.35 -1.49
CA GLN A 218 12.53 -5.63 -1.68
C GLN A 218 11.71 -6.61 -2.54
N VAL A 219 10.40 -6.67 -2.35
CA VAL A 219 9.48 -7.51 -3.14
C VAL A 219 9.45 -7.06 -4.60
N LEU A 220 9.32 -5.76 -4.85
CA LEU A 220 9.28 -5.20 -6.20
C LEU A 220 10.63 -5.35 -6.92
N ASP A 221 11.76 -5.17 -6.22
CA ASP A 221 13.10 -5.36 -6.78
C ASP A 221 13.30 -6.81 -7.22
N ARG A 222 12.95 -7.78 -6.37
CA ARG A 222 13.01 -9.22 -6.71
C ARG A 222 12.12 -9.58 -7.89
N LEU A 223 10.92 -9.01 -7.94
CA LEU A 223 10.00 -9.21 -9.06
C LEU A 223 10.61 -8.65 -10.35
N ALA A 224 11.15 -7.42 -10.32
CA ALA A 224 11.79 -6.78 -11.46
C ALA A 224 13.01 -7.56 -11.99
N GLU A 225 13.91 -8.04 -11.10
CA GLU A 225 15.03 -8.88 -11.47
C GLU A 225 14.58 -10.15 -12.26
N ARG A 226 13.49 -10.77 -11.82
CA ARG A 226 12.97 -12.01 -12.46
C ARG A 226 12.29 -11.73 -13.79
N ILE A 227 11.58 -10.60 -13.88
CA ILE A 227 10.95 -10.13 -15.10
C ILE A 227 12.01 -9.87 -16.17
N ALA A 228 13.05 -9.08 -15.83
CA ALA A 228 14.14 -8.76 -16.74
C ALA A 228 14.89 -10.02 -17.23
N ALA A 229 15.17 -10.97 -16.32
CA ALA A 229 15.90 -12.21 -16.66
C ALA A 229 15.12 -13.15 -17.61
N ARG A 230 13.78 -13.07 -17.67
CA ARG A 230 12.94 -13.98 -18.46
C ARG A 230 12.15 -13.32 -19.58
N GLY A 231 12.18 -11.99 -19.68
CA GLY A 231 11.34 -11.23 -20.61
C GLY A 231 9.84 -11.38 -20.32
N THR A 232 9.47 -11.65 -19.06
CA THR A 232 8.08 -11.75 -18.63
C THR A 232 7.44 -10.34 -18.65
N ALA A 233 6.23 -10.21 -19.19
CA ALA A 233 5.48 -8.95 -19.12
C ALA A 233 4.75 -8.80 -17.78
N VAL A 234 4.44 -7.57 -17.37
CA VAL A 234 3.70 -7.30 -16.13
C VAL A 234 2.57 -6.31 -16.36
N LEU A 235 1.38 -6.67 -15.88
CA LEU A 235 0.29 -5.75 -15.63
C LEU A 235 0.26 -5.45 -14.14
N LEU A 236 0.84 -4.30 -13.74
CA LEU A 236 0.91 -3.85 -12.36
C LEU A 236 -0.30 -2.98 -12.03
N ILE A 237 -1.17 -3.45 -11.17
CA ILE A 237 -2.29 -2.66 -10.66
C ILE A 237 -1.85 -2.05 -9.34
N THR A 238 -1.93 -0.73 -9.25
CA THR A 238 -1.58 -0.01 -8.03
C THR A 238 -2.36 1.30 -7.90
N HIS A 239 -2.61 1.73 -6.68
CA HIS A 239 -3.05 3.08 -6.37
C HIS A 239 -1.88 3.99 -6.01
N ASP A 240 -0.67 3.43 -5.83
CA ASP A 240 0.56 4.18 -5.57
C ASP A 240 1.22 4.60 -6.88
N LEU A 241 1.03 5.90 -7.22
CA LEU A 241 1.60 6.49 -8.42
C LEU A 241 3.11 6.60 -8.39
N ALA A 242 3.72 6.64 -7.21
CA ALA A 242 5.16 6.70 -7.10
C ALA A 242 5.80 5.34 -7.43
N VAL A 243 5.16 4.23 -7.01
CA VAL A 243 5.55 2.88 -7.43
C VAL A 243 5.37 2.74 -8.95
N ALA A 244 4.25 3.23 -9.51
CA ALA A 244 4.04 3.20 -10.96
C ALA A 244 5.10 4.03 -11.70
N ALA A 245 5.48 5.20 -11.17
CA ALA A 245 6.50 6.08 -11.73
C ALA A 245 7.89 5.44 -11.78
N GLU A 246 8.24 4.67 -10.74
CA GLU A 246 9.56 4.03 -10.61
C GLU A 246 9.67 2.75 -11.44
N ARG A 247 8.56 2.02 -11.65
CA ARG A 247 8.58 0.64 -12.14
C ARG A 247 8.01 0.44 -13.53
N ALA A 248 7.11 1.31 -14.00
CA ALA A 248 6.38 1.08 -15.23
C ALA A 248 7.05 1.73 -16.45
N ASP A 249 6.98 1.02 -17.58
CA ASP A 249 7.30 1.58 -18.91
C ASP A 249 6.17 2.47 -19.39
N ARG A 250 4.93 2.02 -19.19
CA ARG A 250 3.72 2.69 -19.62
C ARG A 250 2.70 2.76 -18.50
N LEU A 251 1.99 3.88 -18.44
CA LEU A 251 0.91 4.15 -17.50
C LEU A 251 -0.43 4.14 -18.22
N VAL A 252 -1.41 3.47 -17.63
CA VAL A 252 -2.81 3.48 -18.07
C VAL A 252 -3.66 3.97 -16.90
N VAL A 253 -4.39 5.06 -17.11
CA VAL A 253 -5.25 5.68 -16.10
C VAL A 253 -6.69 5.30 -16.35
N LEU A 254 -7.32 4.66 -15.34
CA LEU A 254 -8.70 4.20 -15.40
C LEU A 254 -9.59 5.04 -14.48
N GLU A 255 -10.63 5.66 -15.02
CA GLU A 255 -11.67 6.38 -14.27
C GLU A 255 -13.03 5.80 -14.61
N ARG A 256 -13.80 5.34 -13.61
CA ARG A 256 -15.20 4.86 -13.76
C ARG A 256 -15.41 3.83 -14.86
N GLY A 257 -14.44 2.93 -15.04
CA GLY A 257 -14.51 1.85 -16.03
C GLY A 257 -14.06 2.22 -17.44
N GLU A 258 -13.51 3.42 -17.64
CA GLU A 258 -12.98 3.91 -18.93
C GLU A 258 -11.50 4.25 -18.79
N VAL A 259 -10.71 3.94 -19.83
CA VAL A 259 -9.31 4.39 -19.92
C VAL A 259 -9.33 5.85 -20.39
N VAL A 260 -8.93 6.76 -19.51
CA VAL A 260 -8.97 8.21 -19.77
C VAL A 260 -7.63 8.76 -20.26
N GLU A 261 -6.53 8.09 -19.95
CA GLU A 261 -5.20 8.47 -20.43
C GLU A 261 -4.29 7.25 -20.47
N SER A 262 -3.44 7.13 -21.50
CA SER A 262 -2.44 6.07 -21.63
C SER A 262 -1.23 6.60 -22.39
N GLY A 263 -0.02 6.24 -21.94
CA GLY A 263 1.22 6.65 -22.60
C GLY A 263 2.46 6.20 -21.83
N PRO A 264 3.66 6.53 -22.30
CA PRO A 264 4.91 6.32 -21.57
C PRO A 264 4.80 6.91 -20.16
N ALA A 265 5.18 6.15 -19.14
CA ALA A 265 4.99 6.55 -17.75
C ALA A 265 5.58 7.94 -17.46
N ALA A 266 6.81 8.20 -17.90
CA ALA A 266 7.45 9.50 -17.74
C ALA A 266 6.64 10.65 -18.34
N GLN A 267 6.02 10.45 -19.52
CA GLN A 267 5.22 11.48 -20.18
C GLN A 267 3.92 11.76 -19.42
N VAL A 268 3.16 10.72 -19.04
CA VAL A 268 1.88 10.88 -18.33
C VAL A 268 2.10 11.54 -16.97
N LEU A 269 3.21 11.22 -16.28
CA LEU A 269 3.52 11.78 -14.97
C LEU A 269 3.97 13.24 -15.03
N THR A 270 4.72 13.63 -16.06
CA THR A 270 5.25 15.02 -16.18
C THR A 270 4.32 15.95 -16.95
N HIS A 271 3.58 15.43 -17.92
CA HIS A 271 2.70 16.19 -18.79
C HIS A 271 1.29 15.57 -18.93
N PRO A 272 0.57 15.38 -17.82
CA PRO A 272 -0.75 14.77 -17.84
C PRO A 272 -1.74 15.60 -18.65
N GLN A 273 -2.44 14.96 -19.59
CA GLN A 273 -3.39 15.63 -20.47
C GLN A 273 -4.80 15.64 -19.87
N HIS A 274 -5.22 14.54 -19.26
CA HIS A 274 -6.56 14.42 -18.73
C HIS A 274 -6.71 15.12 -17.36
N PRO A 275 -7.82 15.85 -17.09
CA PRO A 275 -8.03 16.52 -15.79
C PRO A 275 -8.03 15.57 -14.59
N TYR A 276 -8.53 14.36 -14.76
CA TYR A 276 -8.52 13.34 -13.72
C TYR A 276 -7.09 12.91 -13.36
N THR A 277 -6.23 12.65 -14.36
CA THR A 277 -4.82 12.32 -14.14
C THR A 277 -4.11 13.41 -13.35
N ARG A 278 -4.35 14.68 -13.70
CA ARG A 278 -3.79 15.83 -12.96
C ARG A 278 -4.22 15.85 -11.50
N ARG A 279 -5.52 15.60 -11.22
CA ARG A 279 -6.03 15.52 -9.84
C ARG A 279 -5.41 14.34 -9.07
N LEU A 280 -5.30 13.18 -9.73
CA LEU A 280 -4.74 11.97 -9.13
C LEU A 280 -3.26 12.15 -8.76
N LEU A 281 -2.47 12.78 -9.64
CA LEU A 281 -1.06 13.11 -9.40
C LEU A 281 -0.90 14.15 -8.27
N ALA A 282 -1.71 15.20 -8.30
CA ALA A 282 -1.68 16.24 -7.25
C ALA A 282 -2.06 15.70 -5.86
N ALA A 283 -2.90 14.65 -5.81
CA ALA A 283 -3.31 14.00 -4.56
C ALA A 283 -2.30 13.00 -4.03
N SER A 284 -1.28 12.60 -4.81
CA SER A 284 -0.30 11.60 -4.40
C SER A 284 0.74 12.20 -3.43
N PRO A 285 0.83 11.74 -2.17
CA PRO A 285 1.76 12.29 -1.18
C PRO A 285 3.23 12.18 -1.58
N ALA A 286 3.60 11.11 -2.27
CA ALA A 286 4.97 10.86 -2.68
C ALA A 286 5.40 11.74 -3.87
N LEU A 287 4.45 12.17 -4.73
CA LEU A 287 4.69 13.04 -5.89
C LEU A 287 4.52 14.54 -5.56
N ALA A 288 3.92 14.85 -4.42
CA ALA A 288 3.74 16.23 -3.97
C ALA A 288 5.10 16.90 -3.71
N PRO A 289 5.25 18.21 -4.02
CA PRO A 289 6.45 18.98 -3.67
C PRO A 289 6.79 18.79 -2.20
N ALA A 290 8.09 18.71 -1.88
CA ALA A 290 8.57 18.56 -0.51
C ALA A 290 8.23 19.83 0.31
N GLY A 291 7.03 19.86 0.89
CA GLY A 291 6.63 20.88 1.87
C GLY A 291 6.78 20.29 3.27
N PHE A 292 7.55 20.97 4.11
CA PHE A 292 7.61 20.65 5.54
C PHE A 292 6.82 21.70 6.32
N ARG A 293 6.21 21.28 7.43
CA ARG A 293 5.62 22.24 8.37
C ARG A 293 6.71 23.14 8.96
N PRO A 294 6.42 24.40 9.21
CA PRO A 294 7.37 25.30 9.86
C PRO A 294 7.70 24.78 11.27
N PRO A 295 8.97 24.89 11.71
CA PRO A 295 9.38 24.44 13.03
C PRO A 295 8.60 25.17 14.13
N ARG A 296 8.17 24.41 15.14
CA ARG A 296 7.43 24.93 16.29
C ARG A 296 8.37 25.13 17.49
N THR A 297 8.12 26.16 18.27
CA THR A 297 8.78 26.33 19.56
C THR A 297 8.22 25.31 20.55
N ARG A 298 9.09 24.57 21.21
CA ARG A 298 8.70 23.55 22.19
C ARG A 298 8.07 24.20 23.41
N ALA A 299 6.95 23.61 23.89
CA ALA A 299 6.29 24.06 25.10
C ALA A 299 7.10 23.67 26.35
N GLU A 300 7.03 24.48 27.41
CA GLU A 300 7.64 24.15 28.70
C GLU A 300 6.98 22.93 29.35
N SER A 301 5.67 22.74 29.11
CA SER A 301 4.90 21.61 29.65
C SER A 301 4.25 20.83 28.51
N PRO A 302 4.73 19.61 28.20
CA PRO A 302 4.16 18.78 27.15
C PRO A 302 2.75 18.28 27.52
N LEU A 303 1.89 18.13 26.50
CA LEU A 303 0.57 17.50 26.65
C LEU A 303 0.68 16.02 27.03
N LEU A 304 1.60 15.29 26.38
CA LEU A 304 1.89 13.89 26.66
C LEU A 304 3.40 13.73 26.86
N SER A 305 3.79 13.00 27.93
CA SER A 305 5.17 12.61 28.17
C SER A 305 5.23 11.12 28.49
N VAL A 306 6.08 10.44 27.77
CA VAL A 306 6.38 9.00 27.93
C VAL A 306 7.85 8.87 28.30
N ARG A 307 8.19 8.11 29.37
CA ARG A 307 9.55 7.98 29.84
C ARG A 307 9.87 6.53 30.20
N ALA A 308 11.01 6.03 29.73
CA ALA A 308 11.57 4.71 30.02
C ALA A 308 10.53 3.58 29.94
N LEU A 309 9.72 3.57 28.87
CA LEU A 309 8.59 2.66 28.73
C LEU A 309 9.05 1.28 28.30
N HIS A 310 8.64 0.25 29.03
CA HIS A 310 8.93 -1.16 28.72
C HIS A 310 7.66 -1.99 28.65
N LYS A 311 7.63 -2.94 27.67
CA LYS A 311 6.56 -3.94 27.55
C LYS A 311 7.05 -5.21 26.90
N ARG A 312 6.92 -6.35 27.61
CA ARG A 312 7.17 -7.70 27.09
C ARG A 312 5.88 -8.52 27.12
N PHE A 313 5.59 -9.19 26.03
CA PHE A 313 4.50 -10.16 25.97
C PHE A 313 5.05 -11.56 26.18
N HIS A 314 4.89 -12.08 27.41
CA HIS A 314 5.48 -13.37 27.83
C HIS A 314 4.97 -14.55 27.01
N ALA A 315 3.70 -14.57 26.61
CA ALA A 315 3.12 -15.67 25.83
C ALA A 315 3.76 -15.84 24.44
N ALA A 316 4.25 -14.75 23.85
CA ALA A 316 4.91 -14.74 22.54
C ALA A 316 6.43 -14.59 22.65
N ASP A 317 6.96 -14.45 23.85
CA ASP A 317 8.37 -14.13 24.16
C ASP A 317 8.93 -12.93 23.36
N VAL A 318 8.09 -11.87 23.22
CA VAL A 318 8.42 -10.68 22.44
C VAL A 318 8.49 -9.45 23.32
N THR A 319 9.62 -8.74 23.29
CA THR A 319 9.74 -7.39 23.85
C THR A 319 9.23 -6.40 22.80
N ALA A 320 8.01 -5.90 22.99
CA ALA A 320 7.36 -5.01 22.02
C ALA A 320 7.73 -3.54 22.21
N VAL A 321 8.10 -3.13 23.44
CA VAL A 321 8.55 -1.78 23.79
C VAL A 321 9.71 -1.90 24.75
N ASP A 322 10.82 -1.21 24.45
CA ASP A 322 12.07 -1.29 25.19
C ASP A 322 12.70 0.10 25.29
N ASP A 323 12.61 0.70 26.46
CA ASP A 323 13.14 2.02 26.79
C ASP A 323 12.67 3.15 25.86
N VAL A 324 11.36 3.20 25.61
CA VAL A 324 10.77 4.24 24.72
C VAL A 324 10.53 5.53 25.51
N GLU A 325 11.04 6.63 24.97
CA GLU A 325 10.87 7.97 25.51
C GLU A 325 10.50 8.98 24.42
N PHE A 326 9.45 9.78 24.66
CA PHE A 326 9.06 10.92 23.81
C PHE A 326 8.14 11.89 24.55
N THR A 327 8.01 13.10 23.98
CA THR A 327 7.04 14.11 24.42
C THR A 327 6.25 14.61 23.23
N LEU A 328 5.02 15.05 23.47
CA LEU A 328 4.13 15.66 22.49
C LEU A 328 3.50 16.91 23.09
N ASP A 329 3.52 18.01 22.37
CA ASP A 329 2.97 19.29 22.78
C ASP A 329 1.53 19.48 22.26
N ARG A 330 0.81 20.47 22.81
CA ARG A 330 -0.52 20.83 22.29
C ARG A 330 -0.42 21.39 20.88
N GLY A 331 -1.33 20.96 20.02
CA GLY A 331 -1.34 21.35 18.60
C GLY A 331 -0.17 20.79 17.77
N GLU A 332 0.71 19.97 18.35
CA GLU A 332 1.81 19.30 17.67
C GLU A 332 1.35 17.98 17.06
N THR A 333 1.94 17.60 15.92
CA THR A 333 1.89 16.24 15.38
C THR A 333 3.24 15.58 15.56
N LEU A 334 3.31 14.58 16.45
CA LEU A 334 4.43 13.65 16.55
C LEU A 334 4.09 12.37 15.77
N ALA A 335 4.86 12.07 14.74
CA ALA A 335 4.73 10.80 14.02
C ALA A 335 5.60 9.70 14.62
N LEU A 336 5.03 8.51 14.86
CA LEU A 336 5.76 7.28 15.13
C LEU A 336 5.85 6.46 13.84
N VAL A 337 7.06 6.26 13.32
CA VAL A 337 7.30 5.54 12.07
C VAL A 337 8.21 4.32 12.27
N GLY A 338 8.21 3.39 11.33
CA GLY A 338 9.01 2.16 11.36
C GLY A 338 8.28 0.99 10.74
N GLU A 339 8.94 -0.13 10.58
CA GLU A 339 8.38 -1.36 10.01
C GLU A 339 7.24 -1.96 10.85
N SER A 340 6.46 -2.84 10.23
CA SER A 340 5.44 -3.62 10.94
C SER A 340 6.09 -4.45 12.06
N GLY A 341 5.46 -4.43 13.25
CA GLY A 341 6.03 -5.11 14.42
C GLY A 341 7.13 -4.33 15.17
N SER A 342 7.49 -3.10 14.77
CA SER A 342 8.49 -2.28 15.49
C SER A 342 8.04 -1.76 16.86
N GLY A 343 6.74 -1.93 17.23
CA GLY A 343 6.20 -1.55 18.55
C GLY A 343 5.32 -0.29 18.56
N LYS A 344 5.08 0.38 17.43
CA LYS A 344 4.31 1.65 17.31
C LYS A 344 2.93 1.60 17.95
N SER A 345 2.07 0.69 17.47
CA SER A 345 0.70 0.55 17.99
C SER A 345 0.68 0.08 19.46
N THR A 346 1.66 -0.71 19.89
CA THR A 346 1.81 -1.09 21.30
C THR A 346 2.15 0.12 22.16
N THR A 347 3.11 0.94 21.72
CA THR A 347 3.49 2.20 22.39
C THR A 347 2.30 3.14 22.49
N ALA A 348 1.54 3.32 21.42
CA ALA A 348 0.33 4.13 21.43
C ALA A 348 -0.75 3.62 22.39
N ARG A 349 -1.00 2.31 22.40
CA ARG A 349 -1.96 1.68 23.35
C ARG A 349 -1.54 1.87 24.79
N ILE A 350 -0.25 1.82 25.10
CA ILE A 350 0.27 2.08 26.44
C ILE A 350 0.15 3.57 26.79
N ALA A 351 0.46 4.48 25.86
CA ALA A 351 0.31 5.91 26.03
C ALA A 351 -1.14 6.31 26.38
N LEU A 352 -2.13 5.56 25.89
CA LEU A 352 -3.56 5.71 26.24
C LEU A 352 -3.99 4.86 27.43
N ARG A 353 -3.08 4.12 28.07
CA ARG A 353 -3.43 3.18 29.16
C ARG A 353 -4.53 2.18 28.74
N LEU A 354 -4.53 1.76 27.47
CA LEU A 354 -5.32 0.64 26.96
C LEU A 354 -4.61 -0.71 27.24
N THR A 355 -3.29 -0.64 27.36
CA THR A 355 -2.41 -1.74 27.78
C THR A 355 -1.53 -1.21 28.89
N ASP A 356 -1.32 -2.01 29.95
CA ASP A 356 -0.45 -1.64 31.05
C ASP A 356 1.02 -1.85 30.66
N PRO A 357 1.92 -0.89 30.92
CA PRO A 357 3.36 -1.10 30.80
C PRO A 357 3.87 -2.05 31.88
N ASP A 358 5.02 -2.65 31.67
CA ASP A 358 5.71 -3.43 32.70
C ASP A 358 6.56 -2.50 33.58
N SER A 359 7.12 -1.42 32.97
CA SER A 359 7.78 -0.32 33.70
C SER A 359 7.75 0.97 32.87
N GLY A 360 8.20 2.08 33.48
CA GLY A 360 8.16 3.41 32.89
C GLY A 360 6.94 4.21 33.32
N THR A 361 6.86 5.44 32.83
CA THR A 361 5.80 6.39 33.20
C THR A 361 5.16 7.06 31.97
N VAL A 362 3.85 7.27 32.08
CA VAL A 362 3.07 8.05 31.10
C VAL A 362 2.39 9.20 31.85
N THR A 363 2.67 10.42 31.44
CA THR A 363 2.05 11.62 32.01
C THR A 363 1.26 12.35 30.93
N PHE A 364 0.01 12.69 31.21
CA PHE A 364 -0.87 13.47 30.34
C PHE A 364 -1.32 14.76 31.05
N ASP A 365 -0.97 15.89 30.46
CA ASP A 365 -1.28 17.22 30.99
C ASP A 365 -0.93 17.34 32.50
N GLY A 366 0.30 16.93 32.85
CA GLY A 366 0.79 16.92 34.24
C GLY A 366 0.22 15.81 35.13
N HIS A 367 -0.67 14.95 34.62
CA HIS A 367 -1.29 13.87 35.38
C HIS A 367 -0.65 12.52 35.04
N ASP A 368 -0.13 11.83 36.07
CA ASP A 368 0.37 10.46 35.90
C ASP A 368 -0.78 9.51 35.55
N LEU A 369 -0.72 8.94 34.32
CA LEU A 369 -1.65 7.92 33.83
C LEU A 369 -1.27 6.53 34.36
N THR A 370 0.02 6.28 34.62
CA THR A 370 0.54 4.96 34.97
C THR A 370 -0.05 4.48 36.30
N SER A 371 -0.09 5.36 37.28
CA SER A 371 -0.65 5.09 38.61
C SER A 371 -2.14 5.43 38.76
N ALA A 372 -2.77 6.00 37.72
CA ALA A 372 -4.14 6.51 37.80
C ALA A 372 -5.15 5.37 38.08
N ARG A 373 -5.97 5.53 39.13
CA ARG A 373 -7.07 4.60 39.45
C ARG A 373 -8.21 4.72 38.42
N ARG A 374 -8.98 3.65 38.24
CA ARG A 374 -10.07 3.54 37.22
C ARG A 374 -10.95 4.79 37.08
N ARG A 375 -11.40 5.41 38.20
CA ARG A 375 -12.28 6.60 38.14
C ARG A 375 -11.57 7.81 37.55
N ARG A 376 -10.31 8.07 37.95
CA ARG A 376 -9.49 9.18 37.43
C ARG A 376 -9.10 8.92 35.98
N LEU A 377 -8.68 7.69 35.66
CA LEU A 377 -8.35 7.29 34.30
C LEU A 377 -9.55 7.45 33.35
N ARG A 378 -10.78 7.07 33.78
CA ARG A 378 -12.01 7.29 33.00
C ARG A 378 -12.24 8.78 32.72
N ALA A 379 -12.01 9.67 33.70
CA ALA A 379 -12.16 11.11 33.50
C ALA A 379 -11.13 11.65 32.49
N LEU A 380 -9.87 11.20 32.58
CA LEU A 380 -8.81 11.62 31.65
C LEU A 380 -9.03 11.09 30.24
N ARG A 381 -9.54 9.86 30.07
CA ARG A 381 -9.86 9.27 28.74
C ARG A 381 -10.84 10.07 27.91
N ARG A 382 -11.62 10.98 28.51
CA ARG A 382 -12.45 11.95 27.75
C ARG A 382 -11.61 12.92 26.93
N ARG A 383 -10.39 13.21 27.41
CA ARG A 383 -9.49 14.23 26.86
C ARG A 383 -8.52 13.65 25.83
N PHE A 384 -8.43 12.33 25.68
CA PHE A 384 -7.67 11.68 24.62
C PHE A 384 -8.49 10.55 24.01
N GLN A 385 -8.46 10.47 22.69
CA GLN A 385 -9.25 9.53 21.92
C GLN A 385 -8.40 8.85 20.86
N VAL A 386 -8.87 7.74 20.30
CA VAL A 386 -8.17 6.96 19.28
C VAL A 386 -9.02 6.84 18.02
N VAL A 387 -8.37 7.00 16.88
CA VAL A 387 -8.87 6.60 15.55
C VAL A 387 -8.07 5.36 15.15
N TYR A 388 -8.76 4.23 15.01
CA TYR A 388 -8.13 2.93 14.73
C TYR A 388 -7.82 2.76 13.24
N GLN A 389 -6.84 1.91 12.95
CA GLN A 389 -6.33 1.59 11.62
C GLN A 389 -7.43 1.13 10.64
N ASN A 390 -8.36 0.30 11.09
CA ASN A 390 -9.40 -0.26 10.23
C ASN A 390 -10.79 0.30 10.62
N PRO A 391 -11.34 1.24 9.85
CA PRO A 391 -12.66 1.77 10.11
C PRO A 391 -13.79 0.74 9.97
N TYR A 392 -13.59 -0.32 9.17
CA TYR A 392 -14.58 -1.40 9.02
C TYR A 392 -14.79 -2.18 10.33
N SER A 393 -13.73 -2.46 11.05
CA SER A 393 -13.80 -3.21 12.32
C SER A 393 -14.08 -2.31 13.52
N SER A 394 -13.88 -1.00 13.41
CA SER A 394 -14.05 -0.04 14.50
C SER A 394 -15.46 0.52 14.63
N LEU A 395 -16.31 0.38 13.61
CA LEU A 395 -17.70 0.84 13.59
C LEU A 395 -18.64 -0.37 13.67
N ASP A 396 -19.61 -0.39 14.60
CA ASP A 396 -20.60 -1.50 14.66
C ASP A 396 -21.48 -1.45 13.40
N PRO A 397 -21.47 -2.51 12.56
CA PRO A 397 -22.18 -2.51 11.27
C PRO A 397 -23.69 -2.47 11.40
N ARG A 398 -24.23 -2.76 12.59
CA ARG A 398 -25.67 -2.76 12.87
C ARG A 398 -26.21 -1.39 13.25
N TRP A 399 -25.35 -0.47 13.70
CA TRP A 399 -25.74 0.86 14.19
C TRP A 399 -25.80 1.86 13.05
N GLN A 400 -26.62 2.88 13.24
CA GLN A 400 -26.62 4.06 12.37
C GLN A 400 -25.43 4.97 12.71
N VAL A 401 -24.97 5.74 11.74
CA VAL A 401 -23.87 6.69 11.89
C VAL A 401 -24.09 7.65 13.05
N GLY A 402 -25.32 8.15 13.20
CA GLY A 402 -25.68 9.03 14.31
C GLY A 402 -25.47 8.40 15.68
N ASP A 403 -25.84 7.13 15.84
CA ASP A 403 -25.66 6.39 17.09
C ASP A 403 -24.18 6.10 17.36
N ILE A 404 -23.41 5.76 16.32
CA ILE A 404 -21.97 5.53 16.41
C ILE A 404 -21.24 6.80 16.90
N ILE A 405 -21.57 7.97 16.33
CA ILE A 405 -20.96 9.24 16.74
C ILE A 405 -21.42 9.64 18.14
N ALA A 406 -22.67 9.36 18.52
CA ALA A 406 -23.22 9.67 19.83
C ALA A 406 -22.78 8.69 20.95
N GLU A 407 -22.24 7.51 20.61
CA GLU A 407 -21.84 6.49 21.58
C GLU A 407 -20.95 7.01 22.72
N PRO A 408 -19.86 7.77 22.47
CA PRO A 408 -19.05 8.34 23.55
C PRO A 408 -19.83 9.30 24.46
N LEU A 409 -20.75 10.08 23.91
CA LEU A 409 -21.60 10.99 24.69
C LEU A 409 -22.54 10.23 25.62
N HIS A 410 -23.11 9.10 25.15
CA HIS A 410 -23.90 8.20 25.96
C HIS A 410 -23.07 7.54 27.06
N ALA A 411 -21.91 6.99 26.72
CA ALA A 411 -21.03 6.30 27.66
C ALA A 411 -20.56 7.17 28.82
N TYR A 412 -20.39 8.48 28.56
CA TYR A 412 -19.97 9.45 29.58
C TYR A 412 -21.11 10.29 30.15
N GLY A 413 -22.36 10.08 29.76
CA GLY A 413 -23.51 10.81 30.27
C GLY A 413 -23.50 12.29 29.90
N VAL A 414 -22.97 12.66 28.73
CA VAL A 414 -22.88 14.05 28.27
C VAL A 414 -24.15 14.44 27.53
N GLY A 415 -24.82 15.51 28.01
CA GLY A 415 -26.00 16.08 27.40
C GLY A 415 -27.26 15.17 27.47
N ASP A 416 -28.40 15.74 27.15
CA ASP A 416 -29.66 15.05 26.90
C ASP A 416 -29.76 14.56 25.44
N ARG A 417 -30.88 13.94 25.06
CA ARG A 417 -31.11 13.45 23.70
C ARG A 417 -30.99 14.55 22.64
N ALA A 418 -31.57 15.74 22.90
CA ALA A 418 -31.57 16.83 21.95
C ALA A 418 -30.17 17.44 21.79
N ALA A 419 -29.43 17.62 22.90
CA ALA A 419 -28.04 18.11 22.89
C ALA A 419 -27.10 17.15 22.15
N ARG A 420 -27.26 15.84 22.33
CA ARG A 420 -26.48 14.81 21.60
C ARG A 420 -26.78 14.85 20.11
N ALA A 421 -28.04 14.95 19.72
CA ALA A 421 -28.43 15.05 18.31
C ALA A 421 -27.83 16.30 17.63
N ARG A 422 -27.88 17.46 18.30
CA ARG A 422 -27.22 18.69 17.81
C ARG A 422 -25.69 18.47 17.67
N ARG A 423 -25.06 17.88 18.70
CA ARG A 423 -23.61 17.61 18.65
C ARG A 423 -23.23 16.66 17.52
N VAL A 424 -24.03 15.65 17.24
CA VAL A 424 -23.83 14.74 16.07
C VAL A 424 -23.88 15.53 14.77
N GLY A 425 -24.84 16.44 14.59
CA GLY A 425 -24.92 17.31 13.43
C GLY A 425 -23.68 18.18 13.26
N GLU A 426 -23.25 18.88 14.33
CA GLU A 426 -22.02 19.68 14.32
C GLU A 426 -20.78 18.84 13.93
N LEU A 427 -20.68 17.60 14.44
CA LEU A 427 -19.56 16.72 14.16
C LEU A 427 -19.56 16.22 12.71
N LEU A 428 -20.73 15.92 12.13
CA LEU A 428 -20.84 15.58 10.72
C LEU A 428 -20.40 16.75 9.84
N ASP A 429 -20.83 17.98 10.15
CA ASP A 429 -20.40 19.17 9.42
C ASP A 429 -18.87 19.37 9.54
N GLN A 430 -18.28 19.22 10.75
CA GLN A 430 -16.85 19.33 10.98
C GLN A 430 -16.01 18.33 10.16
N VAL A 431 -16.57 17.14 9.87
CA VAL A 431 -15.89 16.14 9.03
C VAL A 431 -16.35 16.18 7.57
N ALA A 432 -17.02 17.24 7.15
CA ALA A 432 -17.56 17.44 5.78
C ALA A 432 -18.46 16.28 5.31
N LEU A 433 -19.38 15.83 6.18
CA LEU A 433 -20.47 14.91 5.86
C LEU A 433 -21.81 15.62 6.07
N SER A 434 -22.76 15.46 5.13
CA SER A 434 -24.09 16.04 5.29
C SER A 434 -24.91 15.35 6.39
N GLY A 435 -25.87 16.05 6.99
CA GLY A 435 -26.75 15.48 8.02
C GLY A 435 -27.53 14.23 7.58
N GLU A 436 -27.70 14.00 6.27
CA GLU A 436 -28.34 12.79 5.72
C GLU A 436 -27.61 11.50 6.11
N PHE A 437 -26.30 11.60 6.37
CA PHE A 437 -25.51 10.44 6.78
C PHE A 437 -25.91 9.89 8.15
N THR A 438 -26.60 10.66 8.99
CA THR A 438 -27.02 10.26 10.34
C THR A 438 -27.79 8.94 10.35
N ALA A 439 -28.67 8.70 9.37
CA ALA A 439 -29.52 7.51 9.28
C ALA A 439 -28.85 6.34 8.54
N ARG A 440 -27.72 6.54 7.86
CA ARG A 440 -27.01 5.48 7.12
C ARG A 440 -26.30 4.52 8.06
N ARG A 441 -26.02 3.33 7.54
CA ARG A 441 -25.19 2.31 8.22
C ARG A 441 -23.79 2.27 7.61
N PRO A 442 -22.77 1.77 8.34
CA PRO A 442 -21.41 1.66 7.83
C PRO A 442 -21.28 0.94 6.48
N ALA A 443 -22.11 -0.07 6.21
CA ALA A 443 -22.09 -0.80 4.94
C ALA A 443 -22.46 0.06 3.72
N GLU A 444 -23.17 1.18 3.93
CA GLU A 444 -23.63 2.09 2.89
C GLU A 444 -22.63 3.24 2.62
N LEU A 445 -21.49 3.23 3.31
CA LEU A 445 -20.46 4.28 3.24
C LEU A 445 -19.24 3.80 2.44
N SER A 446 -18.58 4.75 1.74
CA SER A 446 -17.25 4.52 1.19
C SER A 446 -16.19 4.43 2.32
N GLY A 447 -14.97 3.96 2.00
CA GLY A 447 -13.86 3.91 2.95
C GLY A 447 -13.56 5.26 3.60
N GLY A 448 -13.44 6.32 2.80
CA GLY A 448 -13.20 7.68 3.29
C GLY A 448 -14.35 8.24 4.13
N GLN A 449 -15.61 7.94 3.78
CA GLN A 449 -16.77 8.33 4.59
C GLN A 449 -16.78 7.62 5.94
N ARG A 450 -16.44 6.33 6.00
CA ARG A 450 -16.27 5.60 7.27
C ARG A 450 -15.18 6.20 8.13
N GLN A 451 -14.05 6.58 7.52
CA GLN A 451 -12.95 7.22 8.22
C GLN A 451 -13.36 8.57 8.82
N ARG A 452 -14.12 9.39 8.06
CA ARG A 452 -14.69 10.66 8.57
C ARG A 452 -15.64 10.42 9.75
N VAL A 453 -16.47 9.37 9.72
CA VAL A 453 -17.32 8.97 10.85
C VAL A 453 -16.49 8.54 12.07
N ALA A 454 -15.41 7.78 11.87
CA ALA A 454 -14.51 7.38 12.96
C ALA A 454 -13.82 8.61 13.61
N ILE A 455 -13.40 9.60 12.81
CA ILE A 455 -12.85 10.86 13.28
C ILE A 455 -13.94 11.66 14.04
N ALA A 456 -15.15 11.79 13.51
CA ALA A 456 -16.28 12.47 14.17
C ALA A 456 -16.59 11.86 15.55
N ARG A 457 -16.62 10.53 15.64
CA ARG A 457 -16.79 9.80 16.91
C ARG A 457 -15.69 10.14 17.89
N ALA A 458 -14.43 10.17 17.47
CA ALA A 458 -13.31 10.52 18.33
C ALA A 458 -13.39 11.97 18.84
N LEU A 459 -13.93 12.90 18.04
CA LEU A 459 -14.11 14.32 18.41
C LEU A 459 -15.32 14.57 19.32
N ALA A 460 -16.20 13.58 19.55
CA ALA A 460 -17.46 13.76 20.25
C ALA A 460 -17.29 14.38 21.66
N LEU A 461 -16.27 13.94 22.40
CA LEU A 461 -15.97 14.38 23.77
C LEU A 461 -15.06 15.61 23.85
N ARG A 462 -14.73 16.25 22.73
CA ARG A 462 -13.79 17.38 22.63
C ARG A 462 -12.44 17.05 23.29
N PRO A 463 -11.69 16.08 22.73
CA PRO A 463 -10.39 15.69 23.28
C PRO A 463 -9.35 16.80 23.07
N ASP A 464 -8.24 16.71 23.83
CA ASP A 464 -7.03 17.51 23.62
C ASP A 464 -6.01 16.74 22.75
N LEU A 465 -6.09 15.39 22.74
CA LEU A 465 -5.17 14.48 22.04
C LEU A 465 -5.95 13.47 21.21
N LEU A 466 -5.57 13.32 19.94
CA LEU A 466 -5.96 12.18 19.13
C LEU A 466 -4.75 11.28 18.85
N VAL A 467 -4.91 10.00 19.10
CA VAL A 467 -4.00 8.97 18.59
C VAL A 467 -4.59 8.43 17.29
N LEU A 468 -3.85 8.58 16.21
CA LEU A 468 -4.24 8.25 14.86
C LEU A 468 -3.41 7.03 14.42
N ASP A 469 -3.97 5.83 14.57
CA ASP A 469 -3.26 4.58 14.24
C ASP A 469 -3.52 4.23 12.78
N GLU A 470 -2.59 4.55 11.89
CA GLU A 470 -2.64 4.37 10.43
C GLU A 470 -3.95 4.89 9.79
N PRO A 471 -4.35 6.15 10.02
CA PRO A 471 -5.69 6.62 9.70
C PRO A 471 -6.00 6.70 8.19
N VAL A 472 -5.01 6.54 7.32
CA VAL A 472 -5.16 6.67 5.85
C VAL A 472 -4.62 5.48 5.07
N SER A 473 -4.07 4.43 5.71
CA SER A 473 -3.36 3.32 5.05
C SER A 473 -4.22 2.48 4.11
N ALA A 474 -5.55 2.44 4.31
CA ALA A 474 -6.49 1.65 3.51
C ALA A 474 -7.29 2.50 2.50
N LEU A 475 -6.85 3.74 2.23
CA LEU A 475 -7.53 4.69 1.37
C LEU A 475 -6.73 4.96 0.10
N ASP A 476 -7.41 5.22 -1.01
CA ASP A 476 -6.77 5.70 -2.22
C ASP A 476 -6.20 7.12 -2.07
N ALA A 477 -5.26 7.50 -2.92
CA ALA A 477 -4.48 8.74 -2.78
C ALA A 477 -5.36 10.01 -2.70
N SER A 478 -6.47 10.06 -3.46
CA SER A 478 -7.34 11.24 -3.46
C SER A 478 -8.13 11.39 -2.16
N VAL A 479 -8.64 10.28 -1.62
CA VAL A 479 -9.34 10.25 -0.32
C VAL A 479 -8.35 10.46 0.82
N GLN A 480 -7.15 9.89 0.73
CA GLN A 480 -6.06 10.09 1.67
C GLN A 480 -5.71 11.58 1.82
N ALA A 481 -5.50 12.30 0.71
CA ALA A 481 -5.24 13.74 0.72
C ALA A 481 -6.38 14.50 1.41
N GLN A 482 -7.65 14.21 1.09
CA GLN A 482 -8.79 14.85 1.73
C GLN A 482 -8.88 14.60 3.24
N ILE A 483 -8.48 13.40 3.73
CA ILE A 483 -8.45 13.11 5.17
C ILE A 483 -7.29 13.84 5.85
N LEU A 484 -6.13 13.96 5.20
CA LEU A 484 -5.00 14.72 5.73
C LEU A 484 -5.32 16.22 5.84
N ASP A 485 -5.95 16.80 4.81
CA ASP A 485 -6.43 18.19 4.83
C ASP A 485 -7.46 18.42 5.94
N LEU A 486 -8.40 17.49 6.13
CA LEU A 486 -9.37 17.52 7.22
C LEU A 486 -8.68 17.49 8.58
N LEU A 487 -7.72 16.57 8.80
CA LEU A 487 -6.98 16.48 10.06
C LEU A 487 -6.16 17.74 10.34
N ASP A 488 -5.53 18.32 9.32
CA ASP A 488 -4.77 19.57 9.45
C ASP A 488 -5.70 20.76 9.80
N GLY A 489 -6.87 20.85 9.16
CA GLY A 489 -7.90 21.84 9.50
C GLY A 489 -8.39 21.72 10.94
N LEU A 490 -8.77 20.50 11.36
CA LEU A 490 -9.21 20.21 12.72
C LEU A 490 -8.13 20.49 13.78
N GLN A 491 -6.88 20.19 13.47
CA GLN A 491 -5.76 20.49 14.37
C GLN A 491 -5.59 21.98 14.60
N ARG A 492 -5.67 22.79 13.53
CA ARG A 492 -5.56 24.25 13.63
C ARG A 492 -6.73 24.88 14.37
N GLU A 493 -7.96 24.41 14.09
CA GLU A 493 -9.17 24.94 14.70
C GLU A 493 -9.28 24.61 16.20
N LEU A 494 -8.96 23.35 16.57
CA LEU A 494 -9.19 22.80 17.90
C LEU A 494 -7.92 22.69 18.75
N ALA A 495 -6.75 23.11 18.24
CA ALA A 495 -5.44 22.99 18.88
C ALA A 495 -5.10 21.55 19.36
N LEU A 496 -5.52 20.54 18.59
CA LEU A 496 -5.35 19.12 18.92
C LEU A 496 -3.89 18.68 18.85
N GLY A 497 -3.42 17.95 19.87
CA GLY A 497 -2.19 17.16 19.76
C GLY A 497 -2.47 15.88 18.97
N TYR A 498 -1.59 15.50 18.06
CA TYR A 498 -1.67 14.25 17.31
C TYR A 498 -0.48 13.35 17.59
N LEU A 499 -0.75 12.13 18.05
CA LEU A 499 0.21 11.02 17.97
C LEU A 499 -0.17 10.23 16.72
N PHE A 500 0.58 10.44 15.65
CA PHE A 500 0.29 9.90 14.32
C PHE A 500 1.17 8.68 14.05
N ILE A 501 0.55 7.52 13.84
CA ILE A 501 1.28 6.28 13.51
C ILE A 501 1.11 6.04 12.02
N SER A 502 2.21 5.82 11.32
CA SER A 502 2.21 5.46 9.91
C SER A 502 3.47 4.69 9.54
N HIS A 503 3.37 3.86 8.52
CA HIS A 503 4.49 3.30 7.78
C HIS A 503 4.77 4.05 6.47
N ASP A 504 3.85 4.94 6.05
CA ASP A 504 4.01 5.80 4.87
C ASP A 504 4.71 7.10 5.24
N LEU A 505 5.99 7.18 4.89
CA LEU A 505 6.83 8.35 5.17
C LEU A 505 6.46 9.57 4.31
N ALA A 506 5.87 9.37 3.12
CA ALA A 506 5.42 10.48 2.29
C ALA A 506 4.25 11.23 2.95
N VAL A 507 3.33 10.49 3.58
CA VAL A 507 2.26 11.04 4.42
C VAL A 507 2.82 11.76 5.64
N VAL A 508 3.76 11.11 6.33
CA VAL A 508 4.40 11.67 7.54
C VAL A 508 5.08 13.00 7.24
N ARG A 509 5.77 13.12 6.09
CA ARG A 509 6.40 14.35 5.63
C ARG A 509 5.43 15.53 5.56
N GLN A 510 4.18 15.30 5.16
CA GLN A 510 3.17 16.34 4.99
C GLN A 510 2.51 16.79 6.30
N ILE A 511 2.22 15.84 7.23
CA ILE A 511 1.38 16.13 8.39
C ILE A 511 2.15 16.31 9.68
N SER A 512 3.41 15.84 9.79
CA SER A 512 4.12 15.83 11.07
C SER A 512 5.02 17.04 11.29
N ASP A 513 5.07 17.51 12.54
CA ASP A 513 6.03 18.51 13.02
C ASP A 513 7.35 17.82 13.41
N ARG A 514 7.23 16.65 14.08
CA ARG A 514 8.36 15.82 14.51
C ARG A 514 8.09 14.36 14.21
N VAL A 515 9.18 13.62 14.03
CA VAL A 515 9.17 12.18 13.77
C VAL A 515 10.00 11.45 14.82
N ALA A 516 9.51 10.31 15.28
CA ALA A 516 10.24 9.33 16.07
C ALA A 516 10.28 8.00 15.31
N VAL A 517 11.46 7.54 14.94
CA VAL A 517 11.69 6.31 14.19
C VAL A 517 11.85 5.16 15.17
N MET A 518 11.01 4.13 15.06
CA MET A 518 11.00 2.95 15.91
C MET A 518 11.56 1.72 15.19
N ARG A 519 12.48 1.02 15.83
CA ARG A 519 13.00 -0.28 15.40
C ARG A 519 13.11 -1.23 16.59
N HIS A 520 12.58 -2.45 16.47
CA HIS A 520 12.68 -3.49 17.52
C HIS A 520 12.29 -3.00 18.93
N GLY A 521 11.21 -2.27 19.04
CA GLY A 521 10.68 -1.76 20.31
C GLY A 521 11.35 -0.49 20.84
N ARG A 522 12.36 0.06 20.18
CA ARG A 522 13.11 1.26 20.59
C ARG A 522 12.93 2.42 19.64
N ILE A 523 13.00 3.65 20.14
CA ILE A 523 13.19 4.83 19.30
C ILE A 523 14.67 4.96 18.99
N VAL A 524 15.03 4.81 17.71
CA VAL A 524 16.41 4.86 17.23
C VAL A 524 16.81 6.26 16.80
N GLU A 525 15.86 7.09 16.38
CA GLU A 525 16.08 8.48 16.01
C GLU A 525 14.81 9.31 16.22
N THR A 526 14.97 10.56 16.64
CA THR A 526 13.85 11.52 16.77
C THR A 526 14.34 12.93 16.44
N GLY A 527 13.50 13.70 15.77
CA GLY A 527 13.83 15.07 15.39
C GLY A 527 12.70 15.79 14.67
N PRO A 528 12.89 17.09 14.35
CA PRO A 528 12.02 17.81 13.42
C PRO A 528 11.92 17.09 12.10
N THR A 529 10.71 17.03 11.52
CA THR A 529 10.47 16.30 10.26
C THR A 529 11.41 16.73 9.15
N ALA A 530 11.60 18.03 8.94
CA ALA A 530 12.51 18.54 7.92
C ALA A 530 13.95 18.02 8.09
N THR A 531 14.49 18.09 9.32
CA THR A 531 15.85 17.63 9.60
C THR A 531 16.01 16.13 9.36
N LEU A 532 15.06 15.32 9.85
CA LEU A 532 15.14 13.87 9.74
C LEU A 532 15.08 13.40 8.27
N PHE A 533 14.29 14.11 7.43
CA PHE A 533 14.19 13.78 6.01
C PHE A 533 15.39 14.26 5.17
N THR A 534 16.08 15.33 5.58
CA THR A 534 17.21 15.90 4.83
C THR A 534 18.58 15.45 5.33
N ASP A 535 18.70 15.17 6.63
CA ASP A 535 19.96 14.79 7.30
C ASP A 535 19.72 13.66 8.33
N PRO A 536 19.31 12.45 7.88
CA PRO A 536 19.09 11.31 8.77
C PRO A 536 20.42 10.80 9.33
N ARG A 537 20.51 10.63 10.65
CA ARG A 537 21.72 10.23 11.36
C ARG A 537 21.84 8.72 11.52
N HIS A 538 20.73 8.03 11.77
CA HIS A 538 20.72 6.59 11.99
C HIS A 538 20.60 5.83 10.67
N ASP A 539 21.37 4.72 10.50
CA ASP A 539 21.38 3.92 9.27
C ASP A 539 20.00 3.40 8.89
N TYR A 540 19.24 2.94 9.87
CA TYR A 540 17.87 2.46 9.64
C TYR A 540 16.93 3.58 9.14
N THR A 541 17.10 4.80 9.60
CA THR A 541 16.34 5.94 9.08
C THR A 541 16.68 6.21 7.62
N ARG A 542 17.97 6.12 7.25
CA ARG A 542 18.41 6.21 5.84
C ARG A 542 17.82 5.11 4.99
N GLU A 543 17.79 3.88 5.50
CA GLU A 543 17.16 2.72 4.83
C GLU A 543 15.67 2.92 4.59
N LEU A 544 14.93 3.39 5.61
CA LEU A 544 13.50 3.70 5.49
C LEU A 544 13.22 4.82 4.48
N LEU A 545 14.01 5.89 4.51
CA LEU A 545 13.83 7.02 3.58
C LEU A 545 14.19 6.63 2.15
N ALA A 546 15.24 5.81 1.96
CA ALA A 546 15.61 5.28 0.66
C ALA A 546 14.54 4.33 0.08
N ALA A 547 13.65 3.77 0.90
CA ALA A 547 12.55 2.93 0.45
C ALA A 547 11.35 3.74 -0.11
N ILE A 548 11.32 5.07 0.07
CA ILE A 548 10.30 5.94 -0.54
C ILE A 548 10.56 5.95 -2.06
N PRO A 549 9.57 5.61 -2.90
CA PRO A 549 9.73 5.68 -4.34
C PRO A 549 10.04 7.11 -4.79
N THR A 550 11.05 7.28 -5.64
CA THR A 550 11.50 8.59 -6.11
C THR A 550 11.05 8.80 -7.55
N PRO A 551 10.22 9.81 -7.84
CA PRO A 551 9.77 10.10 -9.20
C PRO A 551 10.95 10.43 -10.12
N GLY A 552 10.95 9.84 -11.32
CA GLY A 552 11.96 10.11 -12.35
C GLY A 552 13.28 9.34 -12.22
N VAL A 553 13.45 8.54 -11.17
CA VAL A 553 14.58 7.62 -11.01
C VAL A 553 14.12 6.23 -11.43
N ARG A 554 14.47 5.84 -12.66
CA ARG A 554 14.30 4.46 -13.10
C ARG A 554 15.47 3.64 -12.58
N ILE A 555 15.22 2.67 -11.72
CA ILE A 555 16.24 1.74 -11.26
C ILE A 555 16.42 0.66 -12.33
N ASP A 556 17.64 0.52 -12.86
CA ASP A 556 17.96 -0.64 -13.70
C ASP A 556 17.92 -1.90 -12.83
N PRO A 557 17.06 -2.85 -13.14
CA PRO A 557 16.94 -4.09 -12.35
C PRO A 557 18.19 -4.95 -12.38
N LEU A 558 19.13 -4.74 -13.31
CA LEU A 558 20.35 -5.53 -13.47
C LEU A 558 21.55 -4.91 -12.74
N ASP A 559 21.63 -3.59 -12.60
CA ASP A 559 22.81 -2.91 -12.05
C ASP A 559 22.55 -2.15 -10.75
N GLY A 560 21.30 -1.96 -10.33
CA GLY A 560 20.95 -1.15 -9.15
C GLY A 560 21.39 0.32 -9.25
N LYS A 561 21.68 0.81 -10.46
CA LYS A 561 22.14 2.18 -10.72
C LYS A 561 21.06 3.02 -11.39
N ASP A 562 21.04 4.30 -11.02
CA ASP A 562 20.21 5.32 -11.66
C ASP A 562 20.47 5.42 -13.17
N LEU A 563 19.46 5.25 -13.99
CA LEU A 563 19.52 5.45 -15.45
C LEU A 563 19.43 6.92 -15.87
N THR A 564 19.34 7.85 -14.92
CA THR A 564 19.32 9.31 -15.18
C THR A 564 20.71 9.89 -14.96
N ARG A 565 21.60 9.76 -15.95
CA ARG A 565 22.74 10.65 -16.21
C ARG A 565 22.75 11.05 -17.65
#